data_fa049a92a1194af0d00853930639d6b6
#
_entry.id   fa049a92a1194af0d00853930639d6b6
#
_cell.length_a   1.000
_cell.length_b   1.000
_cell.length_c   1.000
_cell.angle_alpha   90.00
_cell.angle_beta   90.00
_cell.angle_gamma   90.00
#
_symmetry.space_group_name_H-M   'P 1'
#
loop_
_entity.id
_entity.type
_entity.pdbx_description
1 polymer ?
#
loop_
_entity_poly.entity_id
_entity_poly.type
_entity_poly.pdbx_seq_one_letter_code
_entity_poly.pdbx_strand_id
1 'polypeptide(L)'
;MTRKKNTVNDAADWDAARDAVRANSEALKAMNSHSELFTWAESNGLNTPSLFTKFKAELRKQLHIDYNELRQKAFDARTEEMAQQAADAPQVTLYAAGDSEVDSFAICSEHGEDPWYGEFHPNDKVSDQDSADISAARKAIYLAGQAREQEDLELLGLRLVVSNHRVTDQTLQRDSLRHKVFVTIDVVDNGEDNPALEVCRLPGFRSWREVSLTDLLAAASGAR
;
A
#
# COMPACT_ATOMS: atom_id res chain seq x y z
N MET A 1 32.09 -10.78 5.27
CA MET A 1 32.08 -10.22 6.64
C MET A 1 30.80 -10.63 7.35
N THR A 2 30.87 -11.60 8.25
CA THR A 2 29.72 -12.15 8.98
C THR A 2 29.33 -11.18 10.10
N ARG A 3 28.17 -10.54 9.99
CA ARG A 3 27.59 -9.68 11.02
C ARG A 3 27.32 -10.53 12.27
N LYS A 4 28.10 -10.35 13.36
CA LYS A 4 27.76 -10.89 14.67
C LYS A 4 26.40 -10.32 15.10
N LYS A 5 25.35 -11.14 15.10
CA LYS A 5 24.08 -10.81 15.70
C LYS A 5 24.33 -10.53 17.18
N ASN A 6 23.83 -9.39 17.68
CA ASN A 6 23.84 -9.01 19.08
C ASN A 6 22.88 -9.92 19.88
N THR A 7 23.33 -11.11 20.23
CA THR A 7 22.50 -12.14 20.88
C THR A 7 22.06 -11.73 22.30
N VAL A 8 22.78 -10.84 22.96
CA VAL A 8 22.46 -10.38 24.33
C VAL A 8 21.22 -9.47 24.34
N ASN A 9 21.10 -8.52 23.38
CA ASN A 9 19.92 -7.67 23.29
C ASN A 9 18.68 -8.46 22.86
N ASP A 10 18.84 -9.53 22.09
CA ASP A 10 17.73 -10.33 21.61
C ASP A 10 17.03 -11.09 22.75
N ALA A 11 17.78 -11.68 23.68
CA ALA A 11 17.22 -12.36 24.85
C ALA A 11 16.51 -11.39 25.81
N ALA A 12 17.12 -10.23 26.10
CA ALA A 12 16.53 -9.21 26.95
C ALA A 12 15.21 -8.66 26.38
N ASP A 13 15.16 -8.45 25.08
CA ASP A 13 13.93 -8.01 24.38
C ASP A 13 12.81 -9.07 24.49
N TRP A 14 13.15 -10.38 24.41
CA TRP A 14 12.17 -11.45 24.61
C TRP A 14 11.65 -11.49 26.04
N ASP A 15 12.52 -11.32 27.04
CA ASP A 15 12.13 -11.30 28.45
C ASP A 15 11.22 -10.09 28.73
N ALA A 16 11.59 -8.91 28.24
CA ALA A 16 10.80 -7.69 28.38
C ALA A 16 9.39 -7.84 27.77
N ALA A 17 9.29 -8.36 26.54
CA ALA A 17 8.01 -8.59 25.89
C ALA A 17 7.15 -9.63 26.63
N ARG A 18 7.76 -10.74 27.08
CA ARG A 18 7.09 -11.80 27.84
C ARG A 18 6.52 -11.30 29.15
N ASP A 19 7.33 -10.59 29.92
CA ASP A 19 6.95 -10.10 31.24
C ASP A 19 5.89 -9.01 31.15
N ALA A 20 5.99 -8.12 30.16
CA ALA A 20 4.98 -7.12 29.88
C ALA A 20 3.61 -7.72 29.54
N VAL A 21 3.57 -8.74 28.68
CA VAL A 21 2.32 -9.45 28.33
C VAL A 21 1.75 -10.19 29.54
N ARG A 22 2.58 -10.88 30.32
CA ARG A 22 2.16 -11.62 31.50
C ARG A 22 1.56 -10.69 32.58
N ALA A 23 2.26 -9.60 32.88
CA ALA A 23 1.86 -8.65 33.92
C ALA A 23 0.55 -7.91 33.58
N ASN A 24 0.21 -7.77 32.29
CA ASN A 24 -0.93 -6.99 31.84
C ASN A 24 -1.98 -7.84 31.08
N SER A 25 -1.99 -9.15 31.31
CA SER A 25 -2.80 -10.09 30.53
C SER A 25 -4.29 -9.75 30.49
N GLU A 26 -4.89 -9.33 31.59
CA GLU A 26 -6.32 -8.99 31.64
C GLU A 26 -6.63 -7.70 30.86
N ALA A 27 -5.78 -6.69 30.98
CA ALA A 27 -5.94 -5.44 30.22
C ALA A 27 -5.79 -5.69 28.71
N LEU A 28 -4.79 -6.51 28.31
CA LEU A 28 -4.55 -6.83 26.91
C LEU A 28 -5.67 -7.68 26.29
N LYS A 29 -6.28 -8.61 27.04
CA LYS A 29 -7.43 -9.39 26.59
C LYS A 29 -8.70 -8.53 26.41
N ALA A 30 -8.83 -7.45 27.14
CA ALA A 30 -9.96 -6.53 27.00
C ALA A 30 -9.86 -5.63 25.75
N MET A 31 -8.68 -5.56 25.10
CA MET A 31 -8.47 -4.79 23.87
C MET A 31 -8.96 -5.56 22.66
N ASN A 32 -9.82 -4.94 21.87
CA ASN A 32 -10.50 -5.57 20.75
C ASN A 32 -9.96 -5.12 19.38
N SER A 33 -9.00 -4.19 19.34
CA SER A 33 -8.43 -3.67 18.11
C SER A 33 -6.90 -3.69 18.11
N HIS A 34 -6.34 -3.81 16.91
CA HIS A 34 -4.90 -3.70 16.72
C HIS A 34 -4.36 -2.32 17.10
N SER A 35 -5.17 -1.26 16.96
CA SER A 35 -4.78 0.11 17.32
C SER A 35 -4.62 0.27 18.82
N GLU A 36 -5.55 -0.26 19.63
CA GLU A 36 -5.44 -0.25 21.10
C GLU A 36 -4.18 -0.99 21.56
N LEU A 37 -3.93 -2.18 20.99
CA LEU A 37 -2.72 -2.97 21.29
C LEU A 37 -1.43 -2.24 20.91
N PHE A 38 -1.44 -1.52 19.77
CA PHE A 38 -0.27 -0.72 19.35
C PHE A 38 -0.04 0.46 20.29
N THR A 39 -1.08 1.24 20.58
CA THR A 39 -0.99 2.38 21.50
C THR A 39 -0.53 1.94 22.90
N TRP A 40 -1.02 0.80 23.36
CA TRP A 40 -0.56 0.23 24.61
C TRP A 40 0.93 -0.15 24.55
N ALA A 41 1.36 -0.82 23.49
CA ALA A 41 2.76 -1.18 23.30
C ALA A 41 3.67 0.06 23.24
N GLU A 42 3.23 1.11 22.55
CA GLU A 42 3.94 2.38 22.46
C GLU A 42 4.08 3.04 23.84
N SER A 43 3.01 3.11 24.59
CA SER A 43 3.00 3.67 25.96
C SER A 43 3.88 2.90 26.95
N ASN A 44 4.17 1.63 26.64
CA ASN A 44 5.03 0.77 27.47
C ASN A 44 6.45 0.57 26.87
N GLY A 45 6.83 1.35 25.85
CA GLY A 45 8.17 1.32 25.25
C GLY A 45 8.48 0.08 24.43
N LEU A 46 7.45 -0.67 23.99
CA LEU A 46 7.57 -1.91 23.20
C LEU A 46 7.44 -1.66 21.67
N ASN A 47 7.44 -0.41 21.22
CA ASN A 47 7.17 -0.02 19.83
C ASN A 47 8.41 -0.03 18.90
N THR A 48 9.61 -0.40 19.40
CA THR A 48 10.76 -0.60 18.50
C THR A 48 10.51 -1.82 17.60
N PRO A 49 11.05 -1.85 16.35
CA PRO A 49 10.79 -2.96 15.42
C PRO A 49 11.09 -4.35 16.01
N SER A 50 12.15 -4.48 16.81
CA SER A 50 12.54 -5.72 17.49
C SER A 50 11.55 -6.10 18.59
N LEU A 51 11.31 -5.21 19.54
CA LEU A 51 10.42 -5.43 20.68
C LEU A 51 8.97 -5.65 20.26
N PHE A 52 8.47 -4.86 19.31
CA PHE A 52 7.10 -5.00 18.83
C PHE A 52 6.86 -6.34 18.14
N THR A 53 7.86 -6.85 17.41
CA THR A 53 7.78 -8.19 16.80
C THR A 53 7.66 -9.27 17.87
N LYS A 54 8.44 -9.17 18.95
CA LYS A 54 8.41 -10.11 20.08
C LYS A 54 7.13 -9.97 20.90
N PHE A 55 6.67 -8.75 21.12
CA PHE A 55 5.38 -8.47 21.77
C PHE A 55 4.22 -9.15 21.04
N LYS A 56 4.14 -9.02 19.71
CA LYS A 56 3.11 -9.74 18.91
C LYS A 56 3.20 -11.26 19.05
N ALA A 57 4.41 -11.80 19.08
CA ALA A 57 4.62 -13.23 19.26
C ALA A 57 4.16 -13.69 20.65
N GLU A 58 4.44 -12.93 21.70
CA GLU A 58 4.01 -13.26 23.06
C GLU A 58 2.50 -13.05 23.27
N LEU A 59 1.86 -12.06 22.63
CA LEU A 59 0.39 -11.92 22.59
C LEU A 59 -0.26 -13.19 22.04
N ARG A 60 0.24 -13.69 20.90
CA ARG A 60 -0.30 -14.90 20.28
C ARG A 60 -0.07 -16.14 21.15
N LYS A 61 1.11 -16.27 21.73
CA LYS A 61 1.52 -17.43 22.54
C LYS A 61 0.78 -17.51 23.88
N GLN A 62 0.68 -16.40 24.62
CA GLN A 62 0.16 -16.38 25.98
C GLN A 62 -1.34 -16.10 26.05
N LEU A 63 -1.85 -15.26 25.14
CA LEU A 63 -3.23 -14.75 25.22
C LEU A 63 -4.09 -15.20 24.02
N HIS A 64 -3.50 -15.90 23.04
CA HIS A 64 -4.14 -16.29 21.78
C HIS A 64 -4.67 -15.10 20.97
N ILE A 65 -4.05 -13.92 21.13
CA ILE A 65 -4.39 -12.70 20.37
C ILE A 65 -3.44 -12.60 19.16
N ASP A 66 -3.99 -12.74 17.96
CA ASP A 66 -3.23 -12.51 16.73
C ASP A 66 -3.40 -11.05 16.28
N TYR A 67 -2.39 -10.24 16.58
CA TYR A 67 -2.36 -8.81 16.18
C TYR A 67 -2.51 -8.60 14.67
N ASN A 68 -1.90 -9.48 13.87
CA ASN A 68 -1.93 -9.33 12.41
C ASN A 68 -3.32 -9.66 11.86
N GLU A 69 -4.00 -10.64 12.45
CA GLU A 69 -5.40 -10.96 12.11
C GLU A 69 -6.35 -9.82 12.48
N LEU A 70 -6.21 -9.23 13.67
CA LEU A 70 -7.00 -8.06 14.07
C LEU A 70 -6.78 -6.87 13.13
N ARG A 71 -5.53 -6.67 12.72
CA ARG A 71 -5.19 -5.61 11.77
C ARG A 71 -5.79 -5.87 10.39
N GLN A 72 -5.72 -7.11 9.91
CA GLN A 72 -6.30 -7.48 8.62
C GLN A 72 -7.81 -7.29 8.63
N LYS A 73 -8.51 -7.77 9.65
CA LYS A 73 -9.96 -7.55 9.82
C LYS A 73 -10.34 -6.07 9.80
N ALA A 74 -9.53 -5.21 10.43
CA ALA A 74 -9.78 -3.78 10.41
C ALA A 74 -9.57 -3.16 9.00
N PHE A 75 -8.60 -3.66 8.25
CA PHE A 75 -8.38 -3.23 6.87
C PHE A 75 -9.52 -3.70 5.96
N ASP A 76 -9.96 -4.95 6.11
CA ASP A 76 -11.05 -5.51 5.32
C ASP A 76 -12.36 -4.73 5.56
N ALA A 77 -12.70 -4.45 6.82
CA ALA A 77 -13.86 -3.65 7.17
C ALA A 77 -13.82 -2.23 6.54
N ARG A 78 -12.66 -1.56 6.61
CA ARG A 78 -12.50 -0.24 5.97
C ARG A 78 -12.57 -0.29 4.46
N THR A 79 -12.06 -1.36 3.84
CA THR A 79 -12.16 -1.56 2.40
C THR A 79 -13.61 -1.76 1.98
N GLU A 80 -14.38 -2.50 2.77
CA GLU A 80 -15.82 -2.69 2.53
C GLU A 80 -16.61 -1.38 2.65
N GLU A 81 -16.34 -0.57 3.66
CA GLU A 81 -16.90 0.77 3.79
C GLU A 81 -16.58 1.66 2.58
N MET A 82 -15.32 1.64 2.12
CA MET A 82 -14.90 2.36 0.91
C MET A 82 -15.62 1.86 -0.34
N ALA A 83 -15.80 0.54 -0.48
CA ALA A 83 -16.51 -0.03 -1.61
C ALA A 83 -17.98 0.44 -1.70
N GLN A 84 -18.65 0.57 -0.56
CA GLN A 84 -20.02 1.09 -0.50
C GLN A 84 -20.10 2.56 -0.92
N GLN A 85 -19.11 3.37 -0.54
CA GLN A 85 -19.04 4.79 -0.88
C GLN A 85 -18.58 5.02 -2.33
N ALA A 86 -17.82 4.09 -2.89
CA ALA A 86 -17.21 4.23 -4.22
C ALA A 86 -18.23 4.23 -5.37
N ALA A 87 -19.45 3.74 -5.14
CA ALA A 87 -20.51 3.71 -6.16
C ALA A 87 -20.87 5.13 -6.66
N ASP A 88 -20.81 6.11 -5.79
CA ASP A 88 -21.13 7.52 -6.09
C ASP A 88 -19.89 8.41 -6.23
N ALA A 89 -18.70 7.86 -6.02
CA ALA A 89 -17.45 8.61 -6.11
C ALA A 89 -17.06 8.87 -7.57
N PRO A 90 -16.39 10.01 -7.87
CA PRO A 90 -15.73 10.20 -9.15
C PRO A 90 -14.75 9.06 -9.43
N GLN A 91 -14.62 8.67 -10.70
CA GLN A 91 -13.72 7.58 -11.10
C GLN A 91 -12.71 8.04 -12.12
N VAL A 92 -11.48 7.54 -12.02
CA VAL A 92 -10.42 7.74 -13.01
C VAL A 92 -9.90 6.39 -13.49
N THR A 93 -9.42 6.33 -14.73
CA THR A 93 -8.72 5.18 -15.28
C THR A 93 -7.23 5.49 -15.40
N LEU A 94 -6.38 4.68 -14.78
CA LEU A 94 -4.94 4.75 -14.92
C LEU A 94 -4.37 3.39 -15.33
N TYR A 95 -3.37 3.44 -16.18
CA TYR A 95 -2.57 2.32 -16.63
C TYR A 95 -1.24 2.34 -15.89
N ALA A 96 -0.80 1.22 -15.38
CA ALA A 96 0.48 1.12 -14.67
C ALA A 96 1.30 -0.05 -15.19
N ALA A 97 2.59 0.19 -15.35
CA ALA A 97 3.57 -0.83 -15.67
C ALA A 97 4.90 -0.53 -14.98
N GLY A 98 5.59 -1.59 -14.55
CA GLY A 98 6.98 -1.55 -14.13
C GLY A 98 7.82 -2.44 -15.05
N ASP A 99 9.11 -2.15 -15.12
CA ASP A 99 10.09 -2.98 -15.82
C ASP A 99 11.30 -3.17 -14.91
N SER A 100 11.50 -4.42 -14.45
CA SER A 100 12.59 -4.76 -13.54
C SER A 100 13.95 -4.88 -14.24
N GLU A 101 13.98 -4.98 -15.58
CA GLU A 101 15.24 -5.08 -16.33
C GLU A 101 15.90 -3.70 -16.50
N VAL A 102 15.09 -2.65 -16.65
CA VAL A 102 15.57 -1.26 -16.79
C VAL A 102 15.29 -0.41 -15.56
N ASP A 103 14.78 -1.03 -14.48
CA ASP A 103 14.51 -0.42 -13.17
C ASP A 103 13.62 0.83 -13.25
N SER A 104 12.55 0.76 -14.03
CA SER A 104 11.68 1.88 -14.37
C SER A 104 10.19 1.58 -14.22
N PHE A 105 9.37 2.65 -14.19
CA PHE A 105 7.92 2.56 -14.14
C PHE A 105 7.28 3.61 -15.03
N ALA A 106 6.01 3.38 -15.39
CA ALA A 106 5.15 4.40 -15.96
C ALA A 106 3.72 4.30 -15.45
N ILE A 107 3.06 5.46 -15.37
CA ILE A 107 1.65 5.65 -15.11
C ILE A 107 1.08 6.52 -16.21
N CYS A 108 0.09 6.01 -16.94
CA CYS A 108 -0.58 6.73 -18.01
C CYS A 108 -2.06 6.94 -17.65
N SER A 109 -2.63 8.05 -18.10
CA SER A 109 -4.08 8.26 -18.12
C SER A 109 -4.71 7.56 -19.32
N GLU A 110 -6.03 7.48 -19.36
CA GLU A 110 -6.77 6.88 -20.49
C GLU A 110 -6.45 7.55 -21.84
N HIS A 111 -6.09 8.84 -21.82
CA HIS A 111 -5.73 9.57 -23.02
C HIS A 111 -4.22 9.61 -23.28
N GLY A 112 -3.39 9.09 -22.40
CA GLY A 112 -1.94 8.90 -22.57
C GLY A 112 -1.09 10.17 -22.72
N GLU A 113 -1.70 11.37 -22.68
CA GLU A 113 -1.06 12.61 -23.08
C GLU A 113 0.03 13.09 -22.10
N ASP A 114 -0.12 12.76 -20.81
CA ASP A 114 0.77 13.22 -19.74
C ASP A 114 1.20 12.10 -18.79
N PRO A 115 2.06 11.17 -19.23
CA PRO A 115 2.49 10.06 -18.36
C PRO A 115 3.43 10.53 -17.25
N TRP A 116 3.30 9.93 -16.07
CA TRP A 116 4.34 9.96 -15.05
C TRP A 116 5.24 8.72 -15.23
N TYR A 117 6.53 8.92 -15.49
CA TYR A 117 7.47 7.81 -15.66
C TYR A 117 8.87 8.17 -15.20
N GLY A 118 9.69 7.17 -14.96
CA GLY A 118 11.08 7.32 -14.54
C GLY A 118 11.62 6.07 -13.83
N GLU A 119 12.80 6.22 -13.25
CA GLU A 119 13.44 5.14 -12.48
C GLU A 119 12.74 4.93 -11.13
N PHE A 120 12.75 3.69 -10.64
CA PHE A 120 12.32 3.40 -9.28
C PHE A 120 13.27 4.02 -8.26
N HIS A 121 12.70 4.52 -7.18
CA HIS A 121 13.51 4.97 -6.06
C HIS A 121 14.07 3.75 -5.29
N PRO A 122 15.30 3.78 -4.76
CA PRO A 122 15.88 2.66 -4.00
C PRO A 122 15.01 2.13 -2.84
N ASN A 123 14.11 2.97 -2.31
CA ASN A 123 13.14 2.57 -1.29
C ASN A 123 11.97 1.75 -1.84
N ASP A 124 11.75 1.71 -3.13
CA ASP A 124 10.66 0.93 -3.76
C ASP A 124 10.94 -0.58 -3.67
N LYS A 125 12.23 -0.94 -3.46
CA LYS A 125 12.68 -2.34 -3.23
C LYS A 125 12.27 -3.30 -4.35
N VAL A 126 12.40 -2.85 -5.57
CA VAL A 126 12.18 -3.67 -6.76
C VAL A 126 13.29 -4.72 -6.83
N SER A 127 12.93 -5.98 -7.02
CA SER A 127 13.84 -7.13 -7.11
C SER A 127 13.54 -8.06 -8.28
N ASP A 128 12.34 -7.96 -8.82
CA ASP A 128 11.81 -8.80 -9.88
C ASP A 128 10.62 -8.10 -10.56
N GLN A 129 10.08 -8.69 -11.61
CA GLN A 129 8.99 -8.12 -12.39
C GLN A 129 7.70 -7.95 -11.56
N ASP A 130 7.39 -8.91 -10.69
CA ASP A 130 6.20 -8.80 -9.82
C ASP A 130 6.30 -7.58 -8.89
N SER A 131 7.45 -7.36 -8.28
CA SER A 131 7.69 -6.19 -7.40
C SER A 131 7.73 -4.87 -8.17
N ALA A 132 8.21 -4.86 -9.43
CA ALA A 132 8.17 -3.69 -10.30
C ALA A 132 6.72 -3.28 -10.61
N ASP A 133 5.89 -4.22 -11.06
CA ASP A 133 4.49 -3.94 -11.38
C ASP A 133 3.67 -3.54 -10.14
N ILE A 134 3.87 -4.21 -9.00
CA ILE A 134 3.23 -3.82 -7.74
C ILE A 134 3.67 -2.41 -7.31
N SER A 135 4.94 -2.06 -7.50
CA SER A 135 5.44 -0.71 -7.16
C SER A 135 4.86 0.35 -8.10
N ALA A 136 4.76 0.07 -9.40
CA ALA A 136 4.09 0.95 -10.36
C ALA A 136 2.61 1.14 -10.00
N ALA A 137 1.88 0.07 -9.69
CA ALA A 137 0.49 0.11 -9.25
C ALA A 137 0.29 0.99 -8.00
N ARG A 138 1.19 0.91 -7.02
CA ARG A 138 1.17 1.80 -5.83
C ARG A 138 1.39 3.26 -6.18
N LYS A 139 2.23 3.55 -7.16
CA LYS A 139 2.44 4.92 -7.67
C LYS A 139 1.18 5.45 -8.37
N ALA A 140 0.43 4.60 -9.09
CA ALA A 140 -0.85 4.99 -9.67
C ALA A 140 -1.87 5.37 -8.58
N ILE A 141 -1.95 4.60 -7.48
CA ILE A 141 -2.78 4.93 -6.33
C ILE A 141 -2.34 6.26 -5.70
N TYR A 142 -1.04 6.49 -5.57
CA TYR A 142 -0.51 7.75 -5.06
C TYR A 142 -0.93 8.93 -5.94
N LEU A 143 -0.82 8.81 -7.28
CA LEU A 143 -1.23 9.85 -8.22
C LEU A 143 -2.73 10.15 -8.12
N ALA A 144 -3.57 9.11 -8.10
CA ALA A 144 -5.00 9.24 -7.87
C ALA A 144 -5.32 9.91 -6.53
N GLY A 145 -4.57 9.56 -5.47
CA GLY A 145 -4.66 10.20 -4.16
C GLY A 145 -4.33 11.70 -4.19
N GLN A 146 -3.33 12.11 -4.99
CA GLN A 146 -3.00 13.53 -5.17
C GLN A 146 -4.12 14.27 -5.91
N ALA A 147 -4.72 13.66 -6.95
CA ALA A 147 -5.87 14.23 -7.64
C ALA A 147 -7.07 14.40 -6.70
N ARG A 148 -7.36 13.37 -5.88
CA ARG A 148 -8.40 13.41 -4.84
C ARG A 148 -8.17 14.58 -3.85
N GLU A 149 -6.93 14.74 -3.37
CA GLU A 149 -6.57 15.80 -2.41
C GLU A 149 -6.68 17.19 -3.02
N GLN A 150 -6.28 17.37 -4.27
CA GLN A 150 -6.35 18.64 -4.96
C GLN A 150 -7.80 19.11 -5.13
N GLU A 151 -8.74 18.21 -5.40
CA GLU A 151 -10.15 18.51 -5.63
C GLU A 151 -11.01 18.33 -4.34
N ASP A 152 -10.37 18.18 -3.18
CA ASP A 152 -11.02 18.05 -1.86
C ASP A 152 -12.12 16.96 -1.82
N LEU A 153 -11.89 15.85 -2.51
CA LEU A 153 -12.82 14.73 -2.55
C LEU A 153 -12.64 13.84 -1.32
N GLU A 154 -13.73 13.30 -0.77
CA GLU A 154 -13.67 12.34 0.33
C GLU A 154 -13.07 11.00 -0.11
N LEU A 155 -13.47 10.55 -1.31
CA LEU A 155 -13.06 9.29 -1.93
C LEU A 155 -12.94 9.46 -3.43
N LEU A 156 -12.01 8.74 -4.05
CA LEU A 156 -11.87 8.61 -5.49
C LEU A 156 -11.88 7.14 -5.88
N GLY A 157 -12.63 6.78 -6.91
CA GLY A 157 -12.56 5.48 -7.57
C GLY A 157 -11.39 5.47 -8.58
N LEU A 158 -10.62 4.40 -8.59
CA LEU A 158 -9.55 4.15 -9.54
C LEU A 158 -9.77 2.81 -10.24
N ARG A 159 -10.01 2.86 -11.54
CA ARG A 159 -9.86 1.70 -12.43
C ARG A 159 -8.37 1.61 -12.80
N LEU A 160 -7.68 0.64 -12.22
CA LEU A 160 -6.27 0.41 -12.43
C LEU A 160 -6.06 -0.71 -13.44
N VAL A 161 -5.53 -0.37 -14.61
CA VAL A 161 -5.22 -1.34 -15.67
C VAL A 161 -3.76 -1.75 -15.57
N VAL A 162 -3.51 -3.06 -15.45
CA VAL A 162 -2.18 -3.66 -15.31
C VAL A 162 -2.08 -4.90 -16.20
N SER A 163 -0.86 -5.37 -16.44
CA SER A 163 -0.62 -6.60 -17.23
C SER A 163 -0.10 -7.77 -16.39
N ASN A 164 -0.08 -7.64 -15.05
CA ASN A 164 0.44 -8.65 -14.14
C ASN A 164 -0.62 -9.10 -13.13
N HIS A 165 -1.00 -10.37 -13.16
CA HIS A 165 -1.96 -10.99 -12.23
C HIS A 165 -1.49 -11.03 -10.76
N ARG A 166 -0.21 -10.72 -10.47
CA ARG A 166 0.30 -10.59 -9.10
C ARG A 166 -0.06 -9.26 -8.45
N VAL A 167 -0.48 -8.29 -9.23
CA VAL A 167 -1.11 -7.07 -8.72
C VAL A 167 -2.54 -7.42 -8.28
N THR A 168 -2.80 -7.41 -6.99
CA THR A 168 -4.08 -7.83 -6.39
C THR A 168 -4.55 -6.81 -5.36
N ASP A 169 -5.83 -6.85 -5.03
CA ASP A 169 -6.41 -6.01 -3.97
C ASP A 169 -5.61 -6.11 -2.67
N GLN A 170 -5.21 -7.32 -2.30
CA GLN A 170 -4.43 -7.55 -1.07
C GLN A 170 -3.06 -6.85 -1.10
N THR A 171 -2.38 -6.83 -2.27
CA THR A 171 -1.07 -6.17 -2.41
C THR A 171 -1.16 -4.65 -2.37
N LEU A 172 -2.34 -4.08 -2.72
CA LEU A 172 -2.60 -2.64 -2.83
C LEU A 172 -3.45 -2.08 -1.69
N GLN A 173 -4.11 -2.91 -0.88
CA GLN A 173 -5.09 -2.53 0.13
C GLN A 173 -4.59 -1.42 1.07
N ARG A 174 -3.35 -1.52 1.53
CA ARG A 174 -2.77 -0.53 2.44
C ARG A 174 -2.65 0.86 1.80
N ASP A 175 -2.23 0.90 0.54
CA ASP A 175 -2.02 2.16 -0.19
C ASP A 175 -3.38 2.75 -0.60
N SER A 176 -4.33 1.92 -1.02
CA SER A 176 -5.73 2.26 -1.25
C SER A 176 -6.36 2.95 -0.03
N LEU A 177 -6.33 2.33 1.13
CA LEU A 177 -6.85 2.88 2.38
C LEU A 177 -6.14 4.16 2.81
N ARG A 178 -4.81 4.23 2.63
CA ARG A 178 -4.01 5.40 3.00
C ARG A 178 -4.37 6.63 2.19
N HIS A 179 -4.57 6.46 0.89
CA HIS A 179 -4.84 7.54 -0.05
C HIS A 179 -6.33 7.80 -0.26
N LYS A 180 -7.21 7.00 0.39
CA LYS A 180 -8.66 7.05 0.19
C LYS A 180 -9.03 6.93 -1.29
N VAL A 181 -8.43 5.94 -1.94
CA VAL A 181 -8.67 5.60 -3.35
C VAL A 181 -9.22 4.18 -3.39
N PHE A 182 -10.45 4.01 -3.83
CA PHE A 182 -11.02 2.68 -4.05
C PHE A 182 -10.54 2.13 -5.39
N VAL A 183 -9.80 1.03 -5.36
CA VAL A 183 -9.15 0.47 -6.53
C VAL A 183 -9.95 -0.70 -7.07
N THR A 184 -10.26 -0.67 -8.37
CA THR A 184 -10.72 -1.83 -9.14
C THR A 184 -9.61 -2.20 -10.10
N ILE A 185 -9.10 -3.43 -10.01
CA ILE A 185 -8.00 -3.91 -10.84
C ILE A 185 -8.56 -4.57 -12.10
N ASP A 186 -8.07 -4.12 -13.24
CA ASP A 186 -8.36 -4.69 -14.55
C ASP A 186 -7.05 -5.24 -15.14
N VAL A 187 -6.97 -6.56 -15.30
CA VAL A 187 -5.77 -7.21 -15.80
C VAL A 187 -5.95 -7.50 -17.29
N VAL A 188 -5.06 -6.94 -18.11
CA VAL A 188 -5.05 -7.14 -19.56
C VAL A 188 -3.92 -8.07 -19.97
N ASP A 189 -4.27 -9.11 -20.73
CA ASP A 189 -3.30 -10.12 -21.20
C ASP A 189 -2.48 -9.64 -22.41
N ASN A 190 -3.01 -8.66 -23.15
CA ASN A 190 -2.35 -8.10 -24.32
C ASN A 190 -1.62 -6.80 -23.94
N GLY A 191 -0.30 -6.75 -24.20
CA GLY A 191 0.52 -5.57 -23.93
C GLY A 191 0.08 -4.33 -24.70
N GLU A 192 -0.58 -4.48 -25.86
CA GLU A 192 -1.11 -3.35 -26.64
C GLU A 192 -2.23 -2.61 -25.91
N ASP A 193 -2.92 -3.26 -24.95
CA ASP A 193 -3.99 -2.67 -24.17
C ASP A 193 -3.49 -1.91 -22.93
N ASN A 194 -2.18 -1.90 -22.69
CA ASN A 194 -1.55 -1.15 -21.58
C ASN A 194 -0.44 -0.23 -22.10
N PRO A 195 -0.73 1.05 -22.40
CA PRO A 195 0.25 2.00 -22.95
C PRO A 195 1.42 2.27 -21.98
N ALA A 196 1.27 2.01 -20.68
CA ALA A 196 2.36 2.20 -19.73
C ALA A 196 3.54 1.24 -19.96
N LEU A 197 3.33 0.09 -20.62
CA LEU A 197 4.41 -0.86 -20.97
C LEU A 197 5.42 -0.28 -21.97
N GLU A 198 4.98 0.56 -22.89
CA GLU A 198 5.89 1.23 -23.82
C GLU A 198 6.56 2.43 -23.15
N VAL A 199 5.78 3.20 -22.39
CA VAL A 199 6.26 4.42 -21.73
C VAL A 199 7.30 4.14 -20.66
N CYS A 200 7.20 3.02 -19.90
CA CYS A 200 8.18 2.69 -18.85
C CYS A 200 9.59 2.42 -19.41
N ARG A 201 9.73 2.17 -20.72
CA ARG A 201 11.02 1.96 -21.41
C ARG A 201 11.57 3.23 -22.07
N LEU A 202 10.86 4.35 -22.01
CA LEU A 202 11.36 5.61 -22.55
C LEU A 202 12.53 6.13 -21.70
N PRO A 203 13.55 6.71 -22.34
CA PRO A 203 14.67 7.33 -21.62
C PRO A 203 14.22 8.59 -20.89
N GLY A 204 14.82 8.83 -19.71
CA GLY A 204 14.57 10.04 -18.93
C GLY A 204 13.48 9.83 -17.88
N PHE A 205 12.86 10.93 -17.47
CA PHE A 205 11.78 10.92 -16.48
C PHE A 205 10.82 12.09 -16.71
N ARG A 206 9.60 11.93 -16.25
CA ARG A 206 8.61 13.00 -16.09
C ARG A 206 7.98 12.90 -14.72
N SER A 207 7.98 13.99 -13.97
CA SER A 207 7.46 14.03 -12.60
C SER A 207 5.93 13.97 -12.58
N TRP A 208 5.35 13.38 -11.54
CA TRP A 208 3.90 13.42 -11.30
C TRP A 208 3.35 14.86 -11.16
N ARG A 209 4.21 15.83 -10.78
CA ARG A 209 3.83 17.25 -10.69
C ARG A 209 3.61 17.92 -12.05
N GLU A 210 4.04 17.26 -13.11
CA GLU A 210 3.86 17.71 -14.49
C GLU A 210 2.61 17.07 -15.14
N VAL A 211 1.96 16.15 -14.41
CA VAL A 211 0.68 15.55 -14.81
C VAL A 211 -0.45 16.51 -14.42
N SER A 212 -1.35 16.79 -15.34
CA SER A 212 -2.55 17.58 -15.05
C SER A 212 -3.54 16.76 -14.24
N LEU A 213 -3.54 16.92 -12.92
CA LEU A 213 -4.44 16.19 -12.02
C LEU A 213 -5.91 16.54 -12.26
N THR A 214 -6.20 17.78 -12.66
CA THR A 214 -7.56 18.23 -13.01
C THR A 214 -8.07 17.52 -14.25
N ASP A 215 -7.21 17.33 -15.27
CA ASP A 215 -7.61 16.63 -16.49
C ASP A 215 -7.88 15.14 -16.27
N LEU A 216 -7.19 14.52 -15.32
CA LEU A 216 -7.50 13.14 -14.88
C LEU A 216 -8.95 13.01 -14.40
N LEU A 217 -9.47 14.03 -13.70
CA LEU A 217 -10.82 14.03 -13.14
C LEU A 217 -11.89 14.56 -14.12
N ALA A 218 -11.50 15.45 -15.03
CA ALA A 218 -12.41 15.98 -16.05
C ALA A 218 -12.87 14.88 -17.02
N ALA A 219 -11.99 13.94 -17.36
CA ALA A 219 -12.33 12.77 -18.15
C ALA A 219 -13.40 11.90 -17.46
N ALA A 220 -13.37 11.80 -16.12
CA ALA A 220 -14.37 11.07 -15.33
C ALA A 220 -15.76 11.73 -15.35
N SER A 221 -15.84 13.05 -15.53
CA SER A 221 -17.11 13.81 -15.54
C SER A 221 -17.82 13.80 -16.88
N GLY A 222 -17.10 13.52 -17.96
CA GLY A 222 -17.64 13.51 -19.35
C GLY A 222 -18.31 12.21 -19.78
N ALA A 223 -18.26 11.16 -18.97
CA ALA A 223 -18.80 9.84 -19.28
C ALA A 223 -20.21 9.56 -18.70
N ARG A 224 -20.97 10.61 -18.34
CA ARG A 224 -22.38 10.49 -17.90
C ARG A 224 -23.34 10.82 -19.01
#